data_5114f6077d63eee774a3accd5ebf8ae4
#
_entry.id   5114f6077d63eee774a3accd5ebf8ae4
#
_cell.length_a   1.000
_cell.length_b   1.000
_cell.length_c   1.000
_cell.angle_alpha   90.00
_cell.angle_beta   90.00
_cell.angle_gamma   90.00
#
_symmetry.space_group_name_H-M   'P 1'
#
loop_
_entity.id
_entity.type
_entity.pdbx_description
1 polymer ?
#
loop_
_entity_poly.entity_id
_entity_poly.type
_entity_poly.pdbx_seq_one_letter_code
_entity_poly.pdbx_strand_id
1 'polypeptide(L)'
;MSAELVARLHGEGRLRIQAASFKGLEPSSGNGLGIRIRRRGEPQECVVRGAALINSSGIEYDWRRVARPLPRQLLARGLIQPGPLALGIAASADGAVIGADGQVAGRLFAMGPPLRGMWWESTAVTDVALQAKALARRLTQPL
;
A
#
# COMPACT_ATOMS: atom_id res chain seq x y z
N MET A 1 -17.28 -16.82 14.32
CA MET A 1 -17.42 -17.62 13.07
C MET A 1 -16.10 -17.72 12.29
N SER A 2 -15.36 -16.65 12.02
CA SER A 2 -14.12 -16.73 11.23
C SER A 2 -12.96 -17.47 11.92
N ALA A 3 -12.70 -17.19 13.21
CA ALA A 3 -11.58 -17.79 13.93
C ALA A 3 -11.72 -19.31 14.13
N GLU A 4 -12.92 -19.77 14.46
CA GLU A 4 -13.22 -21.21 14.62
C GLU A 4 -13.09 -21.97 13.30
N LEU A 5 -13.54 -21.37 12.18
CA LEU A 5 -13.38 -21.96 10.86
C LEU A 5 -11.90 -22.10 10.48
N VAL A 6 -11.10 -21.05 10.72
CA VAL A 6 -9.65 -21.08 10.47
C VAL A 6 -8.96 -22.16 11.31
N ALA A 7 -9.27 -22.23 12.62
CA ALA A 7 -8.71 -23.24 13.51
C ALA A 7 -9.06 -24.67 13.05
N ARG A 8 -10.31 -24.91 12.67
CA ARG A 8 -10.76 -26.20 12.16
C ARG A 8 -10.03 -26.58 10.86
N LEU A 9 -10.01 -25.70 9.86
CA LEU A 9 -9.34 -26.00 8.58
C LEU A 9 -7.84 -26.23 8.75
N HIS A 10 -7.21 -25.50 9.69
CA HIS A 10 -5.81 -25.71 10.02
C HIS A 10 -5.59 -27.08 10.70
N GLY A 11 -6.43 -27.46 11.66
CA GLY A 11 -6.39 -28.77 12.32
C GLY A 11 -6.65 -29.94 11.36
N GLU A 12 -7.52 -29.76 10.37
CA GLU A 12 -7.80 -30.72 9.30
C GLU A 12 -6.68 -30.81 8.24
N GLY A 13 -5.63 -29.98 8.31
CA GLY A 13 -4.55 -29.89 7.31
C GLY A 13 -4.98 -29.28 5.97
N ARG A 14 -6.19 -28.73 5.87
CA ARG A 14 -6.75 -28.08 4.69
C ARG A 14 -6.31 -26.63 4.53
N LEU A 15 -5.84 -26.01 5.60
CA LEU A 15 -5.25 -24.68 5.63
C LEU A 15 -3.82 -24.75 6.17
N ARG A 16 -2.88 -24.16 5.43
CA ARG A 16 -1.50 -23.95 5.89
C ARG A 16 -1.22 -22.47 5.98
N ILE A 17 -0.76 -22.00 7.13
CA ILE A 17 -0.32 -20.64 7.36
C ILE A 17 1.20 -20.65 7.42
N GLN A 18 1.85 -19.88 6.55
CA GLN A 18 3.30 -19.90 6.42
C GLN A 18 3.87 -18.50 6.21
N ALA A 19 4.86 -18.13 6.99
CA ALA A 19 5.59 -16.89 6.78
C ALA A 19 6.58 -17.07 5.62
N ALA A 20 6.38 -16.31 4.55
CA ALA A 20 7.22 -16.36 3.36
C ALA A 20 7.25 -15.01 2.63
N SER A 21 8.29 -14.81 1.82
CA SER A 21 8.37 -13.71 0.86
C SER A 21 7.98 -14.21 -0.53
N PHE A 22 7.05 -13.54 -1.18
CA PHE A 22 6.73 -13.78 -2.59
C PHE A 22 7.91 -13.37 -3.48
N LYS A 23 8.28 -14.21 -4.44
CA LYS A 23 9.41 -14.01 -5.35
C LYS A 23 9.00 -13.90 -6.81
N GLY A 24 7.89 -14.48 -7.19
CA GLY A 24 7.38 -14.41 -8.55
C GLY A 24 6.41 -15.54 -8.88
N LEU A 25 5.93 -15.51 -10.10
CA LEU A 25 5.11 -16.56 -10.67
C LEU A 25 5.92 -17.33 -11.71
N GLU A 26 5.68 -18.63 -11.77
CA GLU A 26 6.25 -19.50 -12.80
C GLU A 26 5.12 -20.12 -13.63
N PRO A 27 5.30 -20.26 -14.94
CA PRO A 27 4.40 -21.06 -15.75
C PRO A 27 4.35 -22.51 -15.21
N SER A 28 3.16 -23.07 -15.08
CA SER A 28 2.99 -24.48 -14.75
C SER A 28 2.60 -25.23 -16.01
N SER A 29 3.15 -26.44 -16.18
CA SER A 29 2.68 -27.37 -17.21
C SER A 29 1.29 -27.85 -16.81
N GLY A 30 0.25 -27.27 -17.37
CA GLY A 30 -1.16 -27.53 -17.09
C GLY A 30 -1.93 -26.32 -16.54
N ASN A 31 -3.16 -26.55 -16.06
CA ASN A 31 -4.08 -25.50 -15.58
C ASN A 31 -3.75 -24.95 -14.17
N GLY A 32 -2.49 -24.88 -13.78
CA GLY A 32 -2.08 -24.39 -12.47
C GLY A 32 -1.11 -23.24 -12.52
N LEU A 33 -0.82 -22.63 -11.37
CA LEU A 33 0.17 -21.60 -11.16
C LEU A 33 1.31 -22.16 -10.28
N GLY A 34 2.56 -21.89 -10.67
CA GLY A 34 3.73 -22.03 -9.82
C GLY A 34 4.00 -20.70 -9.09
N ILE A 35 3.99 -20.74 -7.78
CA ILE A 35 4.22 -19.55 -6.94
C ILE A 35 5.57 -19.74 -6.28
N ARG A 36 6.57 -18.95 -6.70
CA ARG A 36 7.90 -18.97 -6.11
C ARG A 36 7.91 -18.14 -4.83
N ILE A 37 8.27 -18.79 -3.73
CA ILE A 37 8.36 -18.19 -2.42
C ILE A 37 9.70 -18.50 -1.76
N ARG A 38 10.12 -17.65 -0.81
CA ARG A 38 11.18 -17.96 0.15
C ARG A 38 10.60 -17.95 1.55
N ARG A 39 10.62 -19.09 2.22
CA ARG A 39 10.12 -19.23 3.60
C ARG A 39 11.00 -18.46 4.57
N ARG A 40 10.41 -17.94 5.63
CA ARG A 40 11.18 -17.24 6.68
C ARG A 40 12.13 -18.24 7.36
N GLY A 41 13.43 -17.85 7.44
CA GLY A 41 14.48 -18.71 8.02
C GLY A 41 15.09 -19.71 7.05
N GLU A 42 14.57 -19.84 5.82
CA GLU A 42 15.16 -20.69 4.79
C GLU A 42 15.89 -19.84 3.75
N PRO A 43 17.14 -20.19 3.38
CA PRO A 43 17.89 -19.44 2.35
C PRO A 43 17.38 -19.75 0.94
N GLN A 44 16.78 -20.92 0.73
CA GLN A 44 16.36 -21.41 -0.58
C GLN A 44 14.94 -20.98 -0.94
N GLU A 45 14.72 -20.74 -2.23
CA GLU A 45 13.39 -20.54 -2.77
C GLU A 45 12.74 -21.89 -3.09
N CYS A 46 11.43 -21.97 -2.93
CA CYS A 46 10.65 -23.13 -3.33
C CYS A 46 9.41 -22.71 -4.11
N VAL A 47 8.85 -23.63 -4.89
CA VAL A 47 7.65 -23.41 -5.69
C VAL A 47 6.46 -24.08 -5.02
N VAL A 48 5.44 -23.30 -4.72
CA VAL A 48 4.13 -23.80 -4.27
C VAL A 48 3.21 -23.83 -5.48
N ARG A 49 2.60 -24.98 -5.75
CA ARG A 49 1.64 -25.12 -6.84
C ARG A 49 0.22 -24.88 -6.35
N GLY A 50 -0.57 -24.16 -7.15
CA GLY A 50 -1.96 -23.87 -6.84
C GLY A 50 -2.80 -23.69 -8.10
N ALA A 51 -4.11 -23.87 -7.97
CA ALA A 51 -5.06 -23.59 -9.04
C ALA A 51 -5.30 -22.09 -9.23
N ALA A 52 -5.17 -21.32 -8.12
CA ALA A 52 -5.37 -19.87 -8.11
C ALA A 52 -4.47 -19.20 -7.07
N LEU A 53 -4.15 -17.94 -7.31
CA LEU A 53 -3.48 -17.05 -6.36
C LEU A 53 -4.39 -15.86 -6.08
N ILE A 54 -4.71 -15.66 -4.78
CA ILE A 54 -5.45 -14.49 -4.32
C ILE A 54 -4.45 -13.55 -3.63
N ASN A 55 -4.22 -12.38 -4.24
CA ASN A 55 -3.36 -11.36 -3.67
C ASN A 55 -4.14 -10.52 -2.66
N SER A 56 -3.85 -10.70 -1.39
CA SER A 56 -4.43 -9.94 -0.27
C SER A 56 -3.36 -9.13 0.49
N SER A 57 -2.22 -8.81 -0.15
CA SER A 57 -1.10 -8.09 0.48
C SER A 57 -1.39 -6.61 0.74
N GLY A 58 -2.50 -6.08 0.26
CA GLY A 58 -2.86 -4.68 0.40
C GLY A 58 -2.19 -3.76 -0.62
N ILE A 59 -2.13 -2.48 -0.30
CA ILE A 59 -1.59 -1.43 -1.15
C ILE A 59 -0.14 -1.16 -0.73
N GLU A 60 0.74 -0.86 -1.70
CA GLU A 60 2.08 -0.34 -1.40
C GLU A 60 1.97 1.14 -1.03
N TYR A 61 2.21 1.44 0.25
CA TYR A 61 2.16 2.80 0.77
C TYR A 61 3.51 3.52 0.72
N ASP A 62 4.63 2.80 0.63
CA ASP A 62 5.94 3.42 0.44
C ASP A 62 6.10 3.86 -1.02
N TRP A 63 5.89 5.14 -1.27
CA TRP A 63 5.93 5.70 -2.62
C TRP A 63 7.28 5.54 -3.31
N ARG A 64 8.37 5.34 -2.57
CA ARG A 64 9.70 5.04 -3.13
C ARG A 64 9.72 3.68 -3.85
N ARG A 65 8.82 2.77 -3.45
CA ARG A 65 8.68 1.42 -4.03
C ARG A 65 7.66 1.34 -5.15
N VAL A 66 6.89 2.40 -5.35
CA VAL A 66 5.88 2.45 -6.41
C VAL A 66 6.54 2.73 -7.76
N ALA A 67 6.46 1.77 -8.67
CA ALA A 67 7.12 1.83 -9.99
C ALA A 67 6.35 2.66 -11.04
N ARG A 68 5.33 3.44 -10.65
CA ARG A 68 4.54 4.27 -11.56
C ARG A 68 5.27 5.57 -11.91
N PRO A 69 5.09 6.12 -13.14
CA PRO A 69 5.79 7.33 -13.58
C PRO A 69 5.55 8.55 -12.67
N LEU A 70 4.30 8.84 -12.31
CA LEU A 70 3.95 10.03 -11.52
C LEU A 70 4.63 10.04 -10.15
N PRO A 71 4.51 9.01 -9.29
CA PRO A 71 5.22 8.97 -8.01
C PRO A 71 6.73 9.14 -8.15
N ARG A 72 7.34 8.48 -9.14
CA ARG A 72 8.78 8.58 -9.40
C ARG A 72 9.21 10.00 -9.77
N GLN A 73 8.46 10.66 -10.66
CA GLN A 73 8.76 12.03 -11.07
C GLN A 73 8.60 13.02 -9.92
N LEU A 74 7.53 12.88 -9.12
CA LEU A 74 7.30 13.76 -7.98
C LEU A 74 8.43 13.64 -6.94
N LEU A 75 8.86 12.41 -6.64
CA LEU A 75 9.99 12.15 -5.74
C LEU A 75 11.32 12.67 -6.33
N ALA A 76 11.61 12.36 -7.59
CA ALA A 76 12.86 12.77 -8.25
C ALA A 76 13.00 14.30 -8.34
N ARG A 77 11.88 15.03 -8.47
CA ARG A 77 11.84 16.49 -8.48
C ARG A 77 11.79 17.12 -7.09
N GLY A 78 11.79 16.30 -6.03
CA GLY A 78 11.67 16.80 -4.66
C GLY A 78 10.33 17.44 -4.31
N LEU A 79 9.30 17.26 -5.15
CA LEU A 79 7.99 17.86 -4.93
C LEU A 79 7.20 17.18 -3.81
N ILE A 80 7.57 15.97 -3.47
CA ILE A 80 7.03 15.19 -2.35
C ILE A 80 8.17 14.52 -1.59
N GLN A 81 7.92 14.19 -0.33
CA GLN A 81 8.77 13.30 0.46
C GLN A 81 7.92 12.20 1.10
N PRO A 82 8.52 11.03 1.47
CA PRO A 82 7.81 10.00 2.19
C PRO A 82 7.24 10.52 3.50
N GLY A 83 6.02 10.11 3.81
CA GLY A 83 5.37 10.41 5.08
C GLY A 83 5.94 9.61 6.25
N PRO A 84 5.45 9.86 7.48
CA PRO A 84 5.81 9.07 8.65
C PRO A 84 5.63 7.57 8.42
N LEU A 85 6.56 6.76 8.93
CA LEU A 85 6.56 5.30 8.80
C LEU A 85 6.52 4.78 7.35
N ALA A 86 6.83 5.61 6.35
CA ALA A 86 6.70 5.30 4.93
C ALA A 86 5.26 4.92 4.51
N LEU A 87 4.26 5.42 5.21
CA LEU A 87 2.85 5.21 4.94
C LEU A 87 2.26 6.39 4.14
N GLY A 88 2.65 6.51 2.87
CA GLY A 88 2.23 7.60 1.99
C GLY A 88 3.25 8.72 1.91
N ILE A 89 2.79 9.96 1.76
CA ILE A 89 3.60 11.16 1.60
C ILE A 89 3.39 12.14 2.75
N ALA A 90 4.37 13.00 3.01
CA ALA A 90 4.27 14.04 4.01
C ALA A 90 3.38 15.19 3.52
N ALA A 91 2.52 15.68 4.40
CA ALA A 91 1.68 16.84 4.15
C ALA A 91 1.41 17.59 5.46
N SER A 92 0.93 18.81 5.36
CA SER A 92 0.39 19.58 6.49
C SER A 92 -1.02 19.12 6.86
N ALA A 93 -1.53 19.57 8.00
CA ALA A 93 -2.86 19.19 8.49
C ALA A 93 -4.02 19.52 7.54
N ASP A 94 -3.81 20.43 6.62
CA ASP A 94 -4.78 20.86 5.60
C ASP A 94 -4.54 20.21 4.22
N GLY A 95 -3.67 19.19 4.16
CA GLY A 95 -3.41 18.41 2.96
C GLY A 95 -2.40 19.02 1.99
N ALA A 96 -1.78 20.17 2.29
CA ALA A 96 -0.72 20.70 1.44
C ALA A 96 0.53 19.81 1.58
N VAL A 97 1.07 19.38 0.45
CA VAL A 97 2.20 18.45 0.39
C VAL A 97 3.48 19.11 0.90
N ILE A 98 4.33 18.35 1.58
CA ILE A 98 5.64 18.80 2.03
C ILE A 98 6.70 18.22 1.08
N GLY A 99 7.51 19.09 0.50
CA GLY A 99 8.60 18.74 -0.39
C GLY A 99 9.81 18.14 0.32
N ALA A 100 10.79 17.68 -0.46
CA ALA A 100 12.05 17.13 0.06
C ALA A 100 12.90 18.16 0.82
N ASP A 101 12.68 19.45 0.55
CA ASP A 101 13.26 20.60 1.26
C ASP A 101 12.58 20.92 2.60
N GLY A 102 11.53 20.18 2.96
CA GLY A 102 10.72 20.39 4.15
C GLY A 102 9.71 21.53 4.01
N GLN A 103 9.62 22.21 2.85
CA GLN A 103 8.70 23.32 2.64
C GLN A 103 7.30 22.81 2.26
N VAL A 104 6.27 23.52 2.75
CA VAL A 104 4.88 23.23 2.42
C VAL A 104 4.58 23.81 1.02
N ALA A 105 4.07 22.96 0.13
CA ALA A 105 3.72 23.37 -1.23
C ALA A 105 2.49 24.29 -1.23
N GLY A 106 2.58 25.40 -1.96
CA GLY A 106 1.46 26.32 -2.11
C GLY A 106 0.38 25.88 -3.10
N ARG A 107 0.69 24.92 -3.99
CA ARG A 107 -0.17 24.53 -5.13
C ARG A 107 -0.29 23.01 -5.33
N LEU A 108 0.27 22.20 -4.44
CA LEU A 108 0.20 20.75 -4.50
C LEU A 108 -0.44 20.23 -3.21
N PHE A 109 -1.55 19.53 -3.36
CA PHE A 109 -2.33 18.99 -2.26
C PHE A 109 -2.54 17.50 -2.45
N ALA A 110 -2.69 16.78 -1.34
CA ALA A 110 -3.03 15.37 -1.33
C ALA A 110 -4.26 15.14 -0.45
N MET A 111 -5.02 14.10 -0.77
CA MET A 111 -6.12 13.60 0.04
C MET A 111 -6.26 12.09 -0.12
N GLY A 112 -6.91 11.45 0.82
CA GLY A 112 -7.18 10.01 0.78
C GLY A 112 -5.94 9.15 1.08
N PRO A 113 -5.80 7.98 0.45
CA PRO A 113 -4.77 6.99 0.75
C PRO A 113 -3.32 7.49 0.80
N PRO A 114 -2.89 8.47 -0.01
CA PRO A 114 -1.55 9.04 0.10
C PRO A 114 -1.21 9.63 1.47
N LEU A 115 -2.20 9.97 2.29
CA LEU A 115 -2.03 10.59 3.61
C LEU A 115 -2.16 9.60 4.78
N ARG A 116 -2.10 8.29 4.53
CA ARG A 116 -2.30 7.27 5.57
C ARG A 116 -1.33 7.37 6.75
N GLY A 117 -0.12 7.84 6.52
CA GLY A 117 0.86 8.07 7.59
C GLY A 117 0.50 9.20 8.54
N MET A 118 -0.40 10.09 8.12
CA MET A 118 -0.90 11.21 8.91
C MET A 118 -2.31 10.95 9.45
N TRP A 119 -3.18 10.37 8.62
CA TRP A 119 -4.57 10.06 8.95
C TRP A 119 -4.84 8.59 8.65
N TRP A 120 -4.94 7.78 9.69
CA TRP A 120 -5.12 6.33 9.55
C TRP A 120 -6.39 5.98 8.76
N GLU A 121 -7.49 6.70 9.02
CA GLU A 121 -8.79 6.53 8.34
C GLU A 121 -8.89 7.30 7.00
N SER A 122 -7.80 7.36 6.24
CA SER A 122 -7.75 8.08 4.96
C SER A 122 -8.27 7.28 3.76
N THR A 123 -8.88 6.12 3.97
CA THR A 123 -9.34 5.22 2.90
C THR A 123 -10.85 5.07 2.81
N ALA A 124 -11.58 5.38 3.87
CA ALA A 124 -13.04 5.32 3.85
C ALA A 124 -13.64 6.48 3.03
N VAL A 125 -14.70 6.20 2.29
CA VAL A 125 -15.34 7.20 1.41
C VAL A 125 -15.81 8.43 2.19
N THR A 126 -16.34 8.23 3.40
CA THR A 126 -16.77 9.32 4.29
C THR A 126 -15.63 10.27 4.64
N ASP A 127 -14.45 9.72 4.99
CA ASP A 127 -13.29 10.52 5.37
C ASP A 127 -12.69 11.25 4.19
N VAL A 128 -12.60 10.57 3.03
CA VAL A 128 -12.16 11.22 1.78
C VAL A 128 -13.11 12.34 1.36
N ALA A 129 -14.41 12.18 1.55
CA ALA A 129 -15.40 13.21 1.25
C ALA A 129 -15.25 14.44 2.17
N LEU A 130 -14.95 14.24 3.46
CA LEU A 130 -14.66 15.33 4.40
C LEU A 130 -13.37 16.06 4.03
N GLN A 131 -12.30 15.33 3.67
CA GLN A 131 -11.06 15.91 3.19
C GLN A 131 -11.27 16.73 1.91
N ALA A 132 -12.04 16.19 0.94
CA ALA A 132 -12.37 16.90 -0.31
C ALA A 132 -13.13 18.20 -0.04
N LYS A 133 -14.11 18.18 0.87
CA LYS A 133 -14.87 19.36 1.26
C LYS A 133 -13.98 20.42 1.93
N ALA A 134 -13.07 20.00 2.80
CA ALA A 134 -12.13 20.92 3.46
C ALA A 134 -11.17 21.55 2.44
N LEU A 135 -10.62 20.72 1.54
CA LEU A 135 -9.73 21.19 0.48
C LEU A 135 -10.44 22.14 -0.49
N ALA A 136 -11.66 21.83 -0.91
CA ALA A 136 -12.45 22.72 -1.78
C ALA A 136 -12.68 24.09 -1.15
N ARG A 137 -13.02 24.15 0.14
CA ARG A 137 -13.17 25.42 0.88
C ARG A 137 -11.88 26.24 0.88
N ARG A 138 -10.74 25.58 1.11
CA ARG A 138 -9.44 26.24 1.08
C ARG A 138 -9.12 26.84 -0.30
N LEU A 139 -9.36 26.07 -1.37
CA LEU A 139 -9.05 26.50 -2.74
C LEU A 139 -9.97 27.61 -3.25
N THR A 140 -11.13 27.80 -2.64
CA THR A 140 -12.10 28.85 -3.01
C THR A 140 -12.01 30.09 -2.12
N GLN A 141 -11.18 30.09 -1.07
CA GLN A 141 -10.92 31.30 -0.30
C GLN A 141 -9.98 32.21 -1.09
N PRO A 142 -10.28 33.52 -1.19
CA PRO A 142 -9.34 34.47 -1.77
C PRO A 142 -8.05 34.47 -0.93
N LEU A 143 -6.92 34.61 -1.62
CA LEU A 143 -5.59 34.75 -1.04
C LEU A 143 -5.49 36.06 -0.26
#